data_84c8797ba49905119a20d86afc2b0ae6
#
_entry.id   84c8797ba49905119a20d86afc2b0ae6
#
_cell.length_a   1.000
_cell.length_b   1.000
_cell.length_c   1.000
_cell.angle_alpha   90.00
_cell.angle_beta   90.00
_cell.angle_gamma   90.00
#
_symmetry.space_group_name_H-M   'P 1'
#
loop_
_entity.id
_entity.type
_entity.pdbx_description
1 polymer ?
#
loop_
_entity_poly.entity_id
_entity_poly.type
_entity_poly.pdbx_seq_one_letter_code
_entity_poly.pdbx_strand_id
1 'polypeptide(L)'
;MFRETFQGQKYAKIAQERNCSEGYVRSNASELWKILSEALGEEVSKTNVQLILERAKFYNSSSAIGKSAIGRDYVTVNNVNICPQNSQPSQATPQTEQTPKPHIDLGDAPEIFSFFDRTPQLTTLETWILQQNTRLIAILGISGIGKTTLSLQLIEQIKHNFNYIIYRSLRFSPTLETTLTNLLQIFAPKTETPQNIETQLSQLLNYLRQHRCLIILDDVHTLFSSKQLAGQYQTGYENYHLFFQLITQVNHQSCLIVNTWEKPREVVQLKKENNAIHCLLLEGLGEAAKEILREQDLLDEDCWQTLIEQYQGNPLWLELTANLIKELFAGRVSEFLQCDTLILSESLQAQLDQQFQRLTSQ
;
A
#
# COMPACT_ATOMS: atom_id res chain seq x y z
N MET A 1 -13.24 20.72 -22.25
CA MET A 1 -13.87 21.73 -21.38
C MET A 1 -13.90 21.31 -19.92
N PHE A 2 -14.50 20.19 -19.55
CA PHE A 2 -14.53 19.75 -18.15
C PHE A 2 -13.14 19.49 -17.57
N ARG A 3 -12.27 18.79 -18.30
CA ARG A 3 -10.91 18.47 -17.87
C ARG A 3 -10.07 19.71 -17.58
N GLU A 4 -10.14 20.72 -18.43
CA GLU A 4 -9.44 21.99 -18.27
C GLU A 4 -9.99 22.80 -17.08
N THR A 5 -11.30 22.70 -16.83
CA THR A 5 -11.96 23.34 -15.68
C THR A 5 -11.53 22.70 -14.36
N PHE A 6 -11.42 21.36 -14.31
CA PHE A 6 -10.89 20.63 -13.17
C PHE A 6 -9.41 20.92 -12.90
N GLN A 7 -8.63 21.19 -13.94
CA GLN A 7 -7.22 21.58 -13.82
C GLN A 7 -7.03 23.04 -13.39
N GLY A 8 -8.10 23.75 -13.05
CA GLY A 8 -8.03 25.10 -12.53
C GLY A 8 -7.79 26.20 -13.60
N GLN A 9 -7.82 25.86 -14.92
CA GLN A 9 -7.60 26.83 -15.98
C GLN A 9 -8.66 27.95 -15.92
N LYS A 10 -8.25 29.17 -16.31
CA LYS A 10 -9.17 30.32 -16.36
C LYS A 10 -10.19 30.11 -17.49
N TYR A 11 -11.46 30.43 -17.24
CA TYR A 11 -12.53 30.24 -18.21
C TYR A 11 -12.30 30.98 -19.55
N ALA A 12 -11.67 32.16 -19.48
CA ALA A 12 -11.29 32.89 -20.68
C ALA A 12 -10.30 32.11 -21.56
N LYS A 13 -9.35 31.41 -20.97
CA LYS A 13 -8.37 30.58 -21.68
C LYS A 13 -9.04 29.37 -22.34
N ILE A 14 -9.92 28.70 -21.60
CA ILE A 14 -10.70 27.54 -22.08
C ILE A 14 -11.59 27.98 -23.25
N ALA A 15 -12.23 29.15 -23.14
CA ALA A 15 -13.05 29.71 -24.18
C ALA A 15 -12.26 29.98 -25.48
N GLN A 16 -11.05 30.52 -25.35
CA GLN A 16 -10.16 30.78 -26.47
C GLN A 16 -9.68 29.49 -27.15
N GLU A 17 -9.26 28.50 -26.36
CA GLU A 17 -8.79 27.19 -26.87
C GLU A 17 -9.90 26.37 -27.53
N ARG A 18 -11.17 26.60 -27.14
CA ARG A 18 -12.33 25.86 -27.63
C ARG A 18 -13.18 26.65 -28.64
N ASN A 19 -12.74 27.85 -29.00
CA ASN A 19 -13.43 28.73 -29.96
C ASN A 19 -14.90 29.01 -29.59
N CYS A 20 -15.18 29.25 -28.31
CA CYS A 20 -16.50 29.50 -27.75
C CYS A 20 -16.48 30.75 -26.85
N SER A 21 -17.66 31.25 -26.43
CA SER A 21 -17.72 32.40 -25.54
C SER A 21 -17.39 32.02 -24.09
N GLU A 22 -16.77 32.94 -23.35
CA GLU A 22 -16.49 32.73 -21.91
C GLU A 22 -17.79 32.51 -21.11
N GLY A 23 -18.89 33.19 -21.49
CA GLY A 23 -20.21 32.99 -20.91
C GLY A 23 -20.72 31.56 -21.06
N TYR A 24 -20.50 30.93 -22.21
CA TYR A 24 -20.84 29.53 -22.44
C TYR A 24 -20.04 28.60 -21.56
N VAL A 25 -18.74 28.84 -21.40
CA VAL A 25 -17.88 28.05 -20.50
C VAL A 25 -18.30 28.18 -19.04
N ARG A 26 -18.64 29.39 -18.58
CA ARG A 26 -19.12 29.67 -17.23
C ARG A 26 -20.45 29.00 -16.93
N SER A 27 -21.42 29.06 -17.87
CA SER A 27 -22.72 28.41 -17.69
C SER A 27 -22.61 26.91 -17.52
N ASN A 28 -21.86 26.25 -18.41
CA ASN A 28 -21.63 24.80 -18.33
C ASN A 28 -20.83 24.40 -17.10
N ALA A 29 -19.86 25.20 -16.66
CA ALA A 29 -19.13 24.95 -15.43
C ALA A 29 -20.04 25.07 -14.20
N SER A 30 -20.94 26.08 -14.18
CA SER A 30 -21.89 26.25 -13.07
C SER A 30 -22.86 25.07 -12.97
N GLU A 31 -23.34 24.56 -14.09
CA GLU A 31 -24.21 23.38 -14.12
C GLU A 31 -23.46 22.14 -13.65
N LEU A 32 -22.20 21.96 -14.05
CA LEU A 32 -21.34 20.88 -13.57
C LEU A 32 -21.14 20.93 -12.05
N TRP A 33 -20.85 22.13 -11.50
CA TRP A 33 -20.70 22.28 -10.06
C TRP A 33 -21.96 21.94 -9.29
N LYS A 34 -23.13 22.30 -9.85
CA LYS A 34 -24.43 21.95 -9.26
C LYS A 34 -24.65 20.45 -9.23
N ILE A 35 -24.42 19.76 -10.36
CA ILE A 35 -24.56 18.29 -10.46
C ILE A 35 -23.61 17.60 -9.46
N LEU A 36 -22.36 18.06 -9.39
CA LEU A 36 -21.38 17.50 -8.45
C LEU A 36 -21.75 17.75 -7.00
N SER A 37 -22.30 18.93 -6.67
CA SER A 37 -22.77 19.25 -5.31
C SER A 37 -23.94 18.34 -4.91
N GLU A 38 -24.90 18.12 -5.80
CA GLU A 38 -26.02 17.20 -5.58
C GLU A 38 -25.57 15.74 -5.41
N ALA A 39 -24.61 15.30 -6.23
CA ALA A 39 -24.09 13.94 -6.20
C ALA A 39 -23.21 13.64 -4.96
N LEU A 40 -22.46 14.64 -4.47
CA LEU A 40 -21.52 14.49 -3.38
C LEU A 40 -22.09 14.95 -2.02
N GLY A 41 -23.27 15.61 -2.03
CA GLY A 41 -23.93 16.07 -0.81
C GLY A 41 -23.24 17.26 -0.13
N GLU A 42 -22.30 17.95 -0.79
CA GLU A 42 -21.59 19.12 -0.30
C GLU A 42 -21.37 20.15 -1.41
N GLU A 43 -21.21 21.43 -1.05
CA GLU A 43 -21.07 22.50 -2.04
C GLU A 43 -19.75 22.40 -2.80
N VAL A 44 -19.83 22.14 -4.12
CA VAL A 44 -18.68 22.01 -5.03
C VAL A 44 -18.51 23.29 -5.83
N SER A 45 -17.29 23.78 -5.91
CA SER A 45 -16.92 24.97 -6.69
C SER A 45 -15.57 24.77 -7.38
N LYS A 46 -15.22 25.67 -8.28
CA LYS A 46 -13.92 25.65 -8.95
C LYS A 46 -12.73 25.62 -7.99
N THR A 47 -12.86 26.25 -6.82
CA THR A 47 -11.77 26.40 -5.84
C THR A 47 -11.59 25.18 -4.93
N ASN A 48 -12.65 24.39 -4.72
CA ASN A 48 -12.62 23.25 -3.81
C ASN A 48 -12.80 21.88 -4.48
N VAL A 49 -13.13 21.85 -5.77
CA VAL A 49 -13.44 20.60 -6.49
C VAL A 49 -12.30 19.57 -6.42
N GLN A 50 -11.05 19.99 -6.52
CA GLN A 50 -9.92 19.05 -6.40
C GLN A 50 -9.87 18.39 -5.03
N LEU A 51 -10.03 19.18 -3.97
CA LEU A 51 -10.03 18.69 -2.59
C LEU A 51 -11.20 17.73 -2.33
N ILE A 52 -12.39 18.08 -2.84
CA ILE A 52 -13.59 17.28 -2.70
C ILE A 52 -13.49 15.97 -3.48
N LEU A 53 -12.98 16.01 -4.71
CA LEU A 53 -12.75 14.81 -5.51
C LEU A 53 -11.66 13.91 -4.93
N GLU A 54 -10.62 14.47 -4.33
CA GLU A 54 -9.64 13.69 -3.58
C GLU A 54 -10.28 13.00 -2.38
N ARG A 55 -11.15 13.70 -1.62
CA ARG A 55 -11.94 13.07 -0.56
C ARG A 55 -12.90 12.01 -1.09
N ALA A 56 -13.62 12.28 -2.17
CA ALA A 56 -14.55 11.34 -2.78
C ALA A 56 -13.84 10.09 -3.33
N LYS A 57 -12.63 10.22 -3.87
CA LYS A 57 -11.77 9.08 -4.20
C LYS A 57 -11.40 8.27 -2.97
N PHE A 58 -11.16 8.92 -1.83
CA PHE A 58 -10.94 8.25 -0.54
C PHE A 58 -12.18 7.49 -0.05
N TYR A 59 -13.38 8.06 -0.21
CA TYR A 59 -14.64 7.43 0.20
C TYR A 59 -15.09 6.31 -0.75
N ASN A 60 -14.87 6.45 -2.04
CA ASN A 60 -15.27 5.42 -3.05
C ASN A 60 -14.31 4.23 -3.11
N SER A 61 -13.08 4.37 -2.66
CA SER A 61 -12.21 3.21 -2.40
C SER A 61 -12.55 2.50 -1.07
N SER A 62 -13.43 3.09 -0.25
CA SER A 62 -13.87 2.54 1.04
C SER A 62 -15.36 2.17 1.09
N SER A 63 -16.11 2.30 0.00
CA SER A 63 -17.58 2.17 0.03
C SER A 63 -18.15 1.41 -1.15
N ALA A 64 -17.69 0.20 -1.34
CA ALA A 64 -18.43 -0.79 -2.12
C ALA A 64 -18.72 -2.00 -1.24
N ILE A 65 -19.57 -1.84 -0.22
CA ILE A 65 -20.39 -2.94 0.33
C ILE A 65 -21.51 -2.34 1.20
N GLY A 66 -22.75 -2.65 0.78
CA GLY A 66 -23.84 -3.03 1.65
C GLY A 66 -24.40 -2.03 2.64
N LYS A 67 -25.45 -1.31 2.22
CA LYS A 67 -26.48 -0.82 3.13
C LYS A 67 -27.14 -1.98 3.84
N SER A 68 -27.03 -2.02 5.16
CA SER A 68 -28.12 -2.47 6.03
C SER A 68 -28.01 -1.78 7.38
N ALA A 69 -29.16 -1.30 7.78
CA ALA A 69 -29.38 -0.31 8.80
C ALA A 69 -29.32 -0.85 10.25
N ILE A 70 -29.23 0.10 11.16
CA ILE A 70 -29.84 0.20 12.50
C ILE A 70 -28.99 -0.24 13.69
N GLY A 71 -28.77 0.74 14.56
CA GLY A 71 -28.95 0.62 15.99
C GLY A 71 -27.75 0.88 16.88
N ARG A 72 -27.61 2.13 17.32
CA ARG A 72 -27.26 2.58 18.68
C ARG A 72 -26.73 1.51 19.65
N ASP A 73 -25.59 1.72 20.24
CA ASP A 73 -25.38 2.25 21.58
C ASP A 73 -23.91 2.12 21.97
N TYR A 74 -23.30 3.26 22.24
CA TYR A 74 -22.01 3.33 22.92
C TYR A 74 -22.22 3.07 24.40
N VAL A 75 -21.66 1.99 24.94
CA VAL A 75 -21.49 1.81 26.37
C VAL A 75 -20.01 1.89 26.69
N THR A 76 -19.65 3.05 27.26
CA THR A 76 -18.34 3.25 27.90
C THR A 76 -18.40 2.59 29.28
N VAL A 77 -17.63 1.53 29.48
CA VAL A 77 -17.44 0.96 30.82
C VAL A 77 -16.10 1.42 31.36
N ASN A 78 -16.16 2.37 32.27
CA ASN A 78 -15.04 2.78 33.10
C ASN A 78 -14.69 1.66 34.07
N ASN A 79 -13.42 1.24 34.05
CA ASN A 79 -12.87 0.35 35.07
C ASN A 79 -12.86 0.99 36.43
N VAL A 80 -13.66 0.47 37.34
CA VAL A 80 -13.57 0.74 38.76
C VAL A 80 -12.74 -0.36 39.41
N ASN A 81 -11.56 0.00 39.87
CA ASN A 81 -10.72 -0.86 40.72
C ASN A 81 -11.33 -0.85 42.15
N ILE A 82 -11.79 -2.02 42.60
CA ILE A 82 -12.06 -2.28 43.98
C ILE A 82 -11.13 -3.39 44.46
N CYS A 83 -10.18 -3.03 45.30
CA CYS A 83 -9.43 -3.98 46.09
C CYS A 83 -10.26 -4.50 47.28
N PRO A 84 -10.19 -5.78 47.62
CA PRO A 84 -10.14 -6.19 49.02
C PRO A 84 -8.84 -6.95 49.35
N GLN A 85 -8.21 -6.47 50.39
CA GLN A 85 -7.16 -7.23 51.10
C GLN A 85 -7.79 -8.48 51.69
N ASN A 86 -7.15 -9.64 51.53
CA ASN A 86 -6.80 -10.53 52.65
C ASN A 86 -5.81 -11.62 52.19
N SER A 87 -4.85 -11.80 53.05
CA SER A 87 -3.71 -12.69 53.04
C SER A 87 -4.07 -14.17 53.23
N GLN A 88 -3.44 -15.08 52.51
CA GLN A 88 -2.72 -16.26 53.00
C GLN A 88 -1.99 -16.99 51.86
N PRO A 89 -0.86 -17.70 52.14
CA PRO A 89 0.08 -18.16 51.13
C PRO A 89 -0.31 -19.53 50.58
N SER A 90 -0.36 -19.69 49.28
CA SER A 90 -0.50 -21.00 48.65
C SER A 90 0.48 -21.12 47.47
N GLN A 91 1.38 -22.07 47.65
CA GLN A 91 2.10 -22.87 46.68
C GLN A 91 2.32 -22.33 45.25
N ALA A 92 3.59 -22.18 44.94
CA ALA A 92 4.12 -21.87 43.60
C ALA A 92 3.66 -22.91 42.57
N THR A 93 2.76 -22.49 41.71
CA THR A 93 2.52 -23.11 40.41
C THR A 93 3.51 -22.50 39.39
N PRO A 94 4.09 -23.25 38.46
CA PRO A 94 5.03 -22.67 37.49
C PRO A 94 4.33 -21.58 36.70
N GLN A 95 4.84 -20.35 36.80
CA GLN A 95 4.42 -19.25 35.93
C GLN A 95 4.78 -19.64 34.49
N THR A 96 3.76 -19.91 33.69
CA THR A 96 3.90 -19.91 32.26
C THR A 96 4.34 -18.49 31.91
N GLU A 97 5.56 -18.32 31.46
CA GLU A 97 6.07 -17.05 30.90
C GLU A 97 5.14 -16.62 29.80
N GLN A 98 4.28 -15.63 30.08
CA GLN A 98 3.50 -14.95 29.06
C GLN A 98 4.49 -14.14 28.23
N THR A 99 4.82 -14.64 27.04
CA THR A 99 5.56 -13.87 26.05
C THR A 99 4.83 -12.54 25.86
N PRO A 100 5.52 -11.40 26.03
CA PRO A 100 4.88 -10.08 25.91
C PRO A 100 4.25 -9.96 24.52
N LYS A 101 2.98 -9.52 24.48
CA LYS A 101 2.28 -9.31 23.22
C LYS A 101 3.04 -8.28 22.36
N PRO A 102 3.20 -8.50 21.06
CA PRO A 102 3.85 -7.54 20.18
C PRO A 102 3.11 -6.19 20.16
N HIS A 103 3.86 -5.10 20.10
CA HIS A 103 3.30 -3.80 19.77
C HIS A 103 3.15 -3.70 18.25
N ILE A 104 1.92 -3.62 17.77
CA ILE A 104 1.60 -3.58 16.33
C ILE A 104 1.05 -2.21 15.98
N ASP A 105 1.74 -1.51 15.08
CA ASP A 105 1.33 -0.22 14.52
C ASP A 105 1.35 -0.32 12.98
N LEU A 106 0.19 -0.54 12.42
CA LEU A 106 0.02 -0.70 10.98
C LEU A 106 -0.24 0.64 10.26
N GLY A 107 -0.40 1.74 11.00
CA GLY A 107 -0.56 3.07 10.41
C GLY A 107 -1.69 3.13 9.38
N ASP A 108 -1.33 3.42 8.14
CA ASP A 108 -2.23 3.55 6.99
C ASP A 108 -2.28 2.28 6.10
N ALA A 109 -1.99 1.11 6.68
CA ALA A 109 -2.08 -0.16 5.96
C ALA A 109 -3.51 -0.41 5.46
N PRO A 110 -3.68 -0.86 4.21
CA PRO A 110 -5.00 -1.21 3.70
C PRO A 110 -5.54 -2.46 4.39
N GLU A 111 -6.85 -2.56 4.50
CA GLU A 111 -7.53 -3.79 4.90
C GLU A 111 -7.41 -4.84 3.80
N ILE A 112 -7.16 -6.09 4.19
CA ILE A 112 -7.09 -7.21 3.25
C ILE A 112 -8.45 -7.88 3.21
N PHE A 113 -9.14 -7.78 2.07
CA PHE A 113 -10.44 -8.44 1.87
C PHE A 113 -10.29 -9.84 1.28
N SER A 114 -9.32 -10.05 0.40
CA SER A 114 -9.07 -11.33 -0.27
C SER A 114 -7.57 -11.61 -0.35
N PHE A 115 -7.19 -12.86 -0.15
CA PHE A 115 -5.81 -13.31 -0.28
C PHE A 115 -5.78 -14.66 -1.01
N PHE A 116 -5.19 -14.66 -2.17
CA PHE A 116 -5.09 -15.83 -3.04
C PHE A 116 -3.69 -16.43 -2.98
N ASP A 117 -3.62 -17.70 -2.76
CA ASP A 117 -2.45 -18.56 -2.55
C ASP A 117 -1.07 -17.96 -2.90
N ARG A 118 -0.31 -17.64 -1.89
CA ARG A 118 1.10 -17.22 -1.93
C ARG A 118 1.93 -18.01 -0.92
N THR A 119 1.48 -19.24 -0.61
CA THR A 119 2.11 -20.10 0.40
C THR A 119 3.61 -20.28 0.18
N PRO A 120 4.13 -20.54 -1.04
CA PRO A 120 5.58 -20.65 -1.25
C PRO A 120 6.34 -19.37 -0.95
N GLN A 121 5.76 -18.21 -1.30
CA GLN A 121 6.37 -16.91 -1.04
C GLN A 121 6.38 -16.58 0.46
N LEU A 122 5.28 -16.85 1.15
CA LEU A 122 5.18 -16.68 2.61
C LEU A 122 6.20 -17.58 3.34
N THR A 123 6.30 -18.85 2.99
CA THR A 123 7.27 -19.79 3.58
C THR A 123 8.71 -19.32 3.33
N THR A 124 8.99 -18.81 2.15
CA THR A 124 10.31 -18.26 1.80
C THR A 124 10.65 -17.06 2.67
N LEU A 125 9.73 -16.10 2.79
CA LEU A 125 9.91 -14.89 3.60
C LEU A 125 10.09 -15.25 5.09
N GLU A 126 9.25 -16.14 5.61
CA GLU A 126 9.36 -16.64 6.99
C GLU A 126 10.72 -17.26 7.25
N THR A 127 11.19 -18.13 6.35
CA THR A 127 12.51 -18.76 6.46
C THR A 127 13.64 -17.72 6.49
N TRP A 128 13.62 -16.74 5.59
CA TRP A 128 14.61 -15.68 5.57
C TRP A 128 14.64 -14.86 6.86
N ILE A 129 13.46 -14.52 7.38
CA ILE A 129 13.33 -13.67 8.57
C ILE A 129 13.66 -14.41 9.86
N LEU A 130 13.09 -15.60 10.02
CA LEU A 130 13.18 -16.31 11.31
C LEU A 130 14.41 -17.19 11.45
N GLN A 131 14.89 -17.78 10.34
CA GLN A 131 15.99 -18.74 10.36
C GLN A 131 17.32 -18.15 9.87
N GLN A 132 17.29 -17.24 8.87
CA GLN A 132 18.51 -16.68 8.28
C GLN A 132 18.89 -15.32 8.84
N ASN A 133 18.11 -14.76 9.77
CA ASN A 133 18.33 -13.43 10.36
C ASN A 133 18.51 -12.32 9.30
N THR A 134 17.69 -12.35 8.25
CA THR A 134 17.71 -11.36 7.19
C THR A 134 17.32 -10.00 7.73
N ARG A 135 18.14 -8.98 7.42
CA ARG A 135 17.92 -7.61 7.90
C ARG A 135 17.17 -6.74 6.88
N LEU A 136 17.30 -7.04 5.60
CA LEU A 136 16.61 -6.32 4.53
C LEU A 136 16.05 -7.28 3.49
N ILE A 137 14.75 -7.17 3.24
CA ILE A 137 14.08 -7.91 2.16
C ILE A 137 13.45 -6.90 1.21
N ALA A 138 13.77 -6.98 -0.07
CA ALA A 138 13.07 -6.25 -1.10
C ALA A 138 12.04 -7.16 -1.80
N ILE A 139 10.75 -6.84 -1.67
CA ILE A 139 9.68 -7.48 -2.43
C ILE A 139 9.45 -6.64 -3.68
N LEU A 140 9.77 -7.22 -4.82
CA LEU A 140 9.74 -6.57 -6.12
C LEU A 140 8.52 -7.04 -6.91
N GLY A 141 7.99 -6.17 -7.76
CA GLY A 141 6.92 -6.52 -8.69
C GLY A 141 6.12 -5.30 -9.12
N ILE A 142 5.40 -5.44 -10.21
CA ILE A 142 4.57 -4.38 -10.78
C ILE A 142 3.41 -3.98 -9.85
N SER A 143 2.74 -2.88 -10.17
CA SER A 143 1.55 -2.45 -9.43
C SER A 143 0.46 -3.52 -9.49
N GLY A 144 -0.28 -3.68 -8.39
CA GLY A 144 -1.38 -4.63 -8.32
C GLY A 144 -1.01 -6.10 -8.17
N ILE A 145 0.29 -6.46 -8.16
CA ILE A 145 0.73 -7.86 -8.09
C ILE A 145 0.55 -8.51 -6.70
N GLY A 146 0.22 -7.71 -5.66
CA GLY A 146 -0.06 -8.20 -4.31
C GLY A 146 1.09 -8.08 -3.30
N LYS A 147 2.08 -7.17 -3.49
CA LYS A 147 3.21 -6.97 -2.56
C LYS A 147 2.75 -6.58 -1.16
N THR A 148 1.89 -5.57 -1.07
CA THR A 148 1.33 -5.07 0.19
C THR A 148 0.55 -6.16 0.91
N THR A 149 -0.35 -6.83 0.20
CA THR A 149 -1.18 -7.91 0.72
C THR A 149 -0.32 -9.07 1.25
N LEU A 150 0.73 -9.47 0.51
CA LEU A 150 1.68 -10.49 0.94
C LEU A 150 2.40 -10.08 2.23
N SER A 151 2.86 -8.82 2.32
CA SER A 151 3.55 -8.31 3.51
C SER A 151 2.65 -8.27 4.74
N LEU A 152 1.39 -7.87 4.58
CA LEU A 152 0.42 -7.83 5.67
C LEU A 152 0.00 -9.25 6.11
N GLN A 153 -0.17 -10.18 5.16
CA GLN A 153 -0.45 -11.57 5.47
C GLN A 153 0.72 -12.23 6.21
N LEU A 154 1.95 -11.90 5.83
CA LEU A 154 3.15 -12.37 6.53
C LEU A 154 3.15 -11.91 8.00
N ILE A 155 2.76 -10.64 8.28
CA ILE A 155 2.65 -10.13 9.65
C ILE A 155 1.77 -11.07 10.48
N GLU A 156 0.59 -11.44 9.97
CA GLU A 156 -0.35 -12.29 10.71
C GLU A 156 0.26 -13.64 11.09
N GLN A 157 1.12 -14.21 10.24
CA GLN A 157 1.78 -15.50 10.50
C GLN A 157 2.90 -15.40 11.52
N ILE A 158 3.75 -14.35 11.44
CA ILE A 158 5.00 -14.30 12.21
C ILE A 158 4.98 -13.26 13.35
N LYS A 159 3.89 -12.55 13.59
CA LYS A 159 3.80 -11.45 14.57
C LYS A 159 4.28 -11.82 15.97
N HIS A 160 4.09 -13.05 16.39
CA HIS A 160 4.48 -13.51 17.73
C HIS A 160 5.99 -13.58 17.95
N ASN A 161 6.78 -13.46 16.90
CA ASN A 161 8.25 -13.51 16.95
C ASN A 161 8.89 -12.13 17.13
N PHE A 162 8.10 -11.06 17.26
CA PHE A 162 8.58 -9.69 17.30
C PHE A 162 8.08 -8.93 18.53
N ASN A 163 8.85 -7.92 18.96
CA ASN A 163 8.44 -6.98 19.99
C ASN A 163 7.64 -5.83 19.38
N TYR A 164 8.06 -5.37 18.19
CA TYR A 164 7.41 -4.29 17.44
C TYR A 164 7.19 -4.70 16.00
N ILE A 165 6.02 -4.39 15.48
CA ILE A 165 5.67 -4.53 14.06
C ILE A 165 5.14 -3.20 13.59
N ILE A 166 5.77 -2.65 12.56
CA ILE A 166 5.50 -1.31 12.07
C ILE A 166 5.32 -1.36 10.55
N TYR A 167 4.22 -0.81 10.07
CA TYR A 167 3.98 -0.59 8.64
C TYR A 167 3.86 0.90 8.35
N ARG A 168 4.50 1.37 7.28
CA ARG A 168 4.37 2.73 6.75
C ARG A 168 4.39 2.72 5.24
N SER A 169 3.41 3.39 4.62
CA SER A 169 3.44 3.66 3.18
C SER A 169 4.21 4.95 2.89
N LEU A 170 5.11 4.88 1.92
CA LEU A 170 5.86 6.03 1.42
C LEU A 170 5.21 6.66 0.18
N ARG A 171 3.92 6.38 -0.08
CA ARG A 171 3.19 6.85 -1.27
C ARG A 171 3.21 8.37 -1.46
N PHE A 172 3.33 9.13 -0.38
CA PHE A 172 3.43 10.59 -0.42
C PHE A 172 4.88 11.10 -0.41
N SER A 173 5.83 10.22 -0.67
CA SER A 173 7.26 10.54 -0.73
C SER A 173 7.74 11.37 0.49
N PRO A 174 7.58 10.88 1.74
CA PRO A 174 8.09 11.60 2.90
C PRO A 174 9.62 11.65 2.86
N THR A 175 10.21 12.72 3.38
CA THR A 175 11.66 12.77 3.57
C THR A 175 12.12 11.71 4.58
N LEU A 176 13.39 11.31 4.54
CA LEU A 176 13.91 10.35 5.52
C LEU A 176 13.74 10.86 6.96
N GLU A 177 13.94 12.13 7.20
CA GLU A 177 13.75 12.77 8.51
C GLU A 177 12.32 12.58 9.04
N THR A 178 11.32 12.82 8.18
CA THR A 178 9.92 12.60 8.51
C THR A 178 9.65 11.13 8.83
N THR A 179 10.18 10.22 8.02
CA THR A 179 10.01 8.77 8.21
C THR A 179 10.65 8.31 9.52
N LEU A 180 11.88 8.76 9.81
CA LEU A 180 12.58 8.43 11.06
C LEU A 180 11.84 8.98 12.29
N THR A 181 11.34 10.21 12.21
CA THR A 181 10.53 10.82 13.28
C THR A 181 9.31 9.95 13.58
N ASN A 182 8.56 9.55 12.55
CA ASN A 182 7.38 8.70 12.69
C ASN A 182 7.72 7.32 13.30
N LEU A 183 8.85 6.72 12.91
CA LEU A 183 9.29 5.45 13.46
C LEU A 183 9.72 5.59 14.93
N LEU A 184 10.50 6.62 15.27
CA LEU A 184 10.99 6.85 16.63
C LEU A 184 9.86 7.15 17.63
N GLN A 185 8.81 7.84 17.19
CA GLN A 185 7.64 8.12 18.04
C GLN A 185 6.91 6.87 18.51
N ILE A 186 7.01 5.75 17.78
CA ILE A 186 6.41 4.47 18.18
C ILE A 186 7.17 3.88 19.37
N PHE A 187 8.50 3.98 19.37
CA PHE A 187 9.35 3.46 20.45
C PHE A 187 9.32 4.35 21.69
N ALA A 188 9.25 5.67 21.49
CA ALA A 188 9.31 6.66 22.56
C ALA A 188 8.29 7.81 22.37
N PRO A 189 6.98 7.58 22.55
CA PRO A 189 5.92 8.54 22.23
C PRO A 189 6.00 9.87 23.00
N LYS A 190 6.69 9.90 24.15
CA LYS A 190 6.79 11.07 25.04
C LYS A 190 8.12 11.80 24.93
N THR A 191 9.03 11.34 24.08
CA THR A 191 10.37 11.92 23.94
C THR A 191 10.42 12.81 22.70
N GLU A 192 11.00 13.99 22.84
CA GLU A 192 11.27 14.84 21.68
C GLU A 192 12.23 14.11 20.73
N THR A 193 11.84 14.00 19.47
CA THR A 193 12.69 13.41 18.43
C THR A 193 13.79 14.39 18.07
N PRO A 194 15.05 13.95 17.97
CA PRO A 194 16.15 14.80 17.52
C PRO A 194 15.86 15.34 16.11
N GLN A 195 16.30 16.56 15.84
CA GLN A 195 16.15 17.16 14.51
C GLN A 195 17.25 16.73 13.52
N ASN A 196 18.33 16.13 14.00
CA ASN A 196 19.44 15.69 13.14
C ASN A 196 19.21 14.24 12.71
N ILE A 197 19.25 13.98 11.40
CA ILE A 197 19.10 12.66 10.77
C ILE A 197 20.09 11.62 11.33
N GLU A 198 21.35 11.99 11.55
CA GLU A 198 22.37 11.08 12.09
C GLU A 198 22.01 10.60 13.49
N THR A 199 21.53 11.51 14.33
CA THR A 199 21.06 11.18 15.68
C THR A 199 19.81 10.31 15.65
N GLN A 200 18.86 10.61 14.77
CA GLN A 200 17.65 9.81 14.56
C GLN A 200 18.01 8.39 14.11
N LEU A 201 18.91 8.25 13.13
CA LEU A 201 19.40 6.94 12.66
C LEU A 201 20.07 6.16 13.80
N SER A 202 20.94 6.82 14.58
CA SER A 202 21.61 6.18 15.73
C SER A 202 20.62 5.70 16.80
N GLN A 203 19.59 6.49 17.09
CA GLN A 203 18.53 6.10 18.02
C GLN A 203 17.72 4.92 17.47
N LEU A 204 17.30 4.96 16.21
CA LEU A 204 16.57 3.86 15.60
C LEU A 204 17.38 2.56 15.66
N LEU A 205 18.66 2.60 15.29
CA LEU A 205 19.54 1.42 15.36
C LEU A 205 19.68 0.88 16.80
N ASN A 206 19.68 1.74 17.80
CA ASN A 206 19.67 1.29 19.20
C ASN A 206 18.37 0.57 19.56
N TYR A 207 17.20 1.06 19.13
CA TYR A 207 15.94 0.35 19.31
C TYR A 207 15.93 -1.00 18.58
N LEU A 208 16.44 -1.07 17.34
CA LEU A 208 16.52 -2.31 16.57
C LEU A 208 17.47 -3.36 17.20
N ARG A 209 18.47 -2.93 18.00
CA ARG A 209 19.34 -3.83 18.77
C ARG A 209 18.67 -4.31 20.05
N GLN A 210 17.89 -3.45 20.71
CA GLN A 210 17.24 -3.78 21.99
C GLN A 210 15.96 -4.61 21.79
N HIS A 211 15.29 -4.43 20.67
CA HIS A 211 14.02 -5.06 20.36
C HIS A 211 14.07 -5.75 19.00
N ARG A 212 13.43 -6.89 18.90
CA ARG A 212 13.23 -7.53 17.61
C ARG A 212 12.04 -6.88 16.90
N CYS A 213 12.33 -6.10 15.86
CA CYS A 213 11.34 -5.33 15.10
C CYS A 213 11.16 -5.87 13.70
N LEU A 214 9.91 -5.87 13.22
CA LEU A 214 9.57 -6.02 11.80
C LEU A 214 9.05 -4.69 11.29
N ILE A 215 9.78 -4.07 10.37
CA ILE A 215 9.39 -2.80 9.76
C ILE A 215 9.08 -3.05 8.29
N ILE A 216 7.93 -2.58 7.83
CA ILE A 216 7.54 -2.65 6.43
C ILE A 216 7.41 -1.22 5.90
N LEU A 217 8.19 -0.90 4.87
CA LEU A 217 8.05 0.32 4.09
C LEU A 217 7.46 -0.04 2.73
N ASP A 218 6.25 0.42 2.51
CA ASP A 218 5.54 0.19 1.25
C ASP A 218 5.71 1.39 0.30
N ASP A 219 5.47 1.17 -0.98
CA ASP A 219 5.56 2.19 -2.03
C ASP A 219 6.94 2.87 -2.15
N VAL A 220 8.02 2.17 -1.79
CA VAL A 220 9.40 2.73 -1.83
C VAL A 220 9.80 3.23 -3.22
N HIS A 221 9.17 2.72 -4.28
CA HIS A 221 9.38 3.19 -5.65
C HIS A 221 9.08 4.70 -5.84
N THR A 222 8.27 5.30 -4.97
CA THR A 222 7.95 6.74 -5.03
C THR A 222 9.16 7.63 -4.71
N LEU A 223 10.20 7.09 -4.07
CA LEU A 223 11.44 7.80 -3.76
C LEU A 223 12.41 7.84 -4.95
N PHE A 224 12.17 7.03 -5.99
CA PHE A 224 13.08 6.91 -7.12
C PHE A 224 12.67 7.81 -8.29
N SER A 225 13.68 8.29 -9.01
CA SER A 225 13.50 9.11 -10.21
C SER A 225 12.86 8.29 -11.34
N SER A 226 11.85 8.85 -11.98
CA SER A 226 11.36 8.33 -13.26
C SER A 226 12.35 8.68 -14.38
N LYS A 227 12.38 7.85 -15.44
CA LYS A 227 13.22 8.07 -16.64
C LYS A 227 14.74 8.07 -16.37
N GLN A 228 15.18 7.40 -15.32
CA GLN A 228 16.60 7.17 -15.01
C GLN A 228 16.86 5.69 -14.74
N LEU A 229 18.11 5.34 -14.46
CA LEU A 229 18.45 3.97 -14.08
C LEU A 229 17.66 3.53 -12.83
N ALA A 230 17.18 2.30 -12.84
CA ALA A 230 16.38 1.74 -11.75
C ALA A 230 17.04 1.93 -10.38
N GLY A 231 16.24 2.34 -9.39
CA GLY A 231 16.71 2.56 -8.02
C GLY A 231 17.52 3.83 -7.80
N GLN A 232 17.49 4.78 -8.76
CA GLN A 232 18.10 6.10 -8.56
C GLN A 232 17.14 7.01 -7.81
N TYR A 233 17.56 7.56 -6.66
CA TYR A 233 16.72 8.45 -5.86
C TYR A 233 16.43 9.77 -6.57
N GLN A 234 15.26 10.32 -6.31
CA GLN A 234 14.95 11.71 -6.65
C GLN A 234 15.78 12.66 -5.77
N THR A 235 15.97 13.87 -6.24
CA THR A 235 16.64 14.94 -5.47
C THR A 235 15.93 15.16 -4.14
N GLY A 236 16.69 15.09 -3.02
CA GLY A 236 16.19 15.23 -1.66
C GLY A 236 15.85 13.91 -0.95
N TYR A 237 15.92 12.76 -1.66
CA TYR A 237 15.67 11.44 -1.07
C TYR A 237 16.91 10.56 -0.98
N GLU A 238 18.08 11.09 -1.35
CA GLU A 238 19.34 10.35 -1.38
C GLU A 238 19.72 9.78 0.00
N ASN A 239 19.30 10.43 1.07
CA ASN A 239 19.57 9.97 2.45
C ASN A 239 18.97 8.60 2.77
N TYR A 240 17.96 8.13 2.04
CA TYR A 240 17.44 6.76 2.18
C TYR A 240 18.51 5.71 1.87
N HIS A 241 19.47 6.03 1.01
CA HIS A 241 20.64 5.18 0.78
C HIS A 241 21.38 4.84 2.08
N LEU A 242 21.70 5.87 2.88
CA LEU A 242 22.38 5.68 4.16
C LEU A 242 21.54 4.84 5.14
N PHE A 243 20.23 5.08 5.17
CA PHE A 243 19.31 4.31 6.02
C PHE A 243 19.33 2.82 5.67
N PHE A 244 19.15 2.46 4.41
CA PHE A 244 19.18 1.05 3.98
C PHE A 244 20.56 0.41 4.18
N GLN A 245 21.63 1.17 3.93
CA GLN A 245 22.99 0.69 4.17
C GLN A 245 23.24 0.39 5.65
N LEU A 246 22.89 1.31 6.54
CA LEU A 246 23.08 1.13 7.99
C LEU A 246 22.28 -0.03 8.56
N ILE A 247 21.01 -0.18 8.16
CA ILE A 247 20.17 -1.31 8.56
C ILE A 247 20.83 -2.64 8.20
N THR A 248 21.47 -2.73 7.05
CA THR A 248 22.09 -4.00 6.60
C THR A 248 23.44 -4.28 7.23
N GLN A 249 24.24 -3.24 7.52
CA GLN A 249 25.60 -3.37 8.04
C GLN A 249 25.66 -3.55 9.55
N VAL A 250 24.74 -2.92 10.29
CA VAL A 250 24.75 -2.96 11.75
C VAL A 250 24.15 -4.28 12.26
N ASN A 251 24.75 -4.83 13.31
CA ASN A 251 24.24 -6.08 13.89
C ASN A 251 22.99 -5.83 14.75
N HIS A 252 21.88 -6.46 14.38
CA HIS A 252 20.60 -6.50 15.10
C HIS A 252 19.75 -7.71 14.63
N GLN A 253 18.66 -8.01 15.36
CA GLN A 253 17.75 -9.12 15.05
C GLN A 253 16.45 -8.69 14.36
N SER A 254 16.39 -7.43 13.96
CA SER A 254 15.22 -6.84 13.31
C SER A 254 15.29 -7.00 11.80
N CYS A 255 14.13 -6.97 11.14
CA CYS A 255 14.02 -7.05 9.68
C CYS A 255 13.29 -5.85 9.12
N LEU A 256 13.81 -5.28 8.04
CA LEU A 256 13.15 -4.28 7.20
C LEU A 256 12.69 -4.95 5.91
N ILE A 257 11.41 -4.84 5.59
CA ILE A 257 10.84 -5.22 4.30
C ILE A 257 10.55 -3.93 3.53
N VAL A 258 10.95 -3.90 2.26
CA VAL A 258 10.64 -2.80 1.34
C VAL A 258 9.85 -3.34 0.15
N ASN A 259 8.63 -2.82 -0.04
CA ASN A 259 7.81 -3.12 -1.20
C ASN A 259 8.07 -2.06 -2.29
N THR A 260 8.46 -2.48 -3.45
CA THR A 260 8.86 -1.56 -4.52
C THR A 260 8.64 -2.16 -5.91
N TRP A 261 8.61 -1.31 -6.93
CA TRP A 261 8.56 -1.77 -8.33
C TRP A 261 9.96 -2.09 -8.85
N GLU A 262 10.93 -1.28 -8.49
CA GLU A 262 12.31 -1.38 -8.95
C GLU A 262 13.26 -1.68 -7.77
N LYS A 263 14.36 -2.34 -8.09
CA LYS A 263 15.33 -2.76 -7.07
C LYS A 263 16.16 -1.57 -6.60
N PRO A 264 16.16 -1.25 -5.28
CA PRO A 264 17.06 -0.25 -4.72
C PRO A 264 18.54 -0.59 -5.02
N ARG A 265 19.36 0.42 -5.30
CA ARG A 265 20.78 0.23 -5.66
C ARG A 265 21.56 -0.51 -4.56
N GLU A 266 21.27 -0.20 -3.31
CA GLU A 266 21.91 -0.80 -2.14
C GLU A 266 21.70 -2.31 -2.10
N VAL A 267 20.50 -2.75 -2.44
CA VAL A 267 20.17 -4.16 -2.51
C VAL A 267 21.01 -4.88 -3.57
N VAL A 268 21.33 -4.21 -4.68
CA VAL A 268 22.19 -4.78 -5.73
C VAL A 268 23.64 -4.85 -5.28
N GLN A 269 24.15 -3.77 -4.67
CA GLN A 269 25.55 -3.63 -4.28
C GLN A 269 25.88 -4.52 -3.07
N LEU A 270 25.04 -4.45 -2.03
CA LEU A 270 25.31 -5.11 -0.76
C LEU A 270 24.97 -6.61 -0.75
N LYS A 271 24.07 -7.08 -1.63
CA LYS A 271 23.73 -8.50 -1.73
C LYS A 271 24.94 -9.38 -2.07
N LYS A 272 25.92 -8.85 -2.79
CA LYS A 272 27.15 -9.59 -3.15
C LYS A 272 28.05 -9.85 -1.94
N GLU A 273 27.94 -9.03 -0.91
CA GLU A 273 28.84 -9.02 0.24
C GLU A 273 28.17 -9.47 1.53
N ASN A 274 26.84 -9.56 1.56
CA ASN A 274 26.08 -9.77 2.78
C ASN A 274 24.88 -10.71 2.58
N ASN A 275 24.91 -11.87 3.25
CA ASN A 275 23.81 -12.85 3.27
C ASN A 275 22.56 -12.36 4.01
N ALA A 276 22.62 -11.18 4.65
CA ALA A 276 21.48 -10.61 5.38
C ALA A 276 20.50 -9.81 4.47
N ILE A 277 20.67 -9.90 3.14
CA ILE A 277 19.84 -9.18 2.17
C ILE A 277 19.26 -10.15 1.16
N HIS A 278 17.94 -10.14 1.04
CA HIS A 278 17.21 -10.95 0.07
C HIS A 278 16.29 -10.12 -0.82
N CYS A 279 16.01 -10.66 -2.00
CA CYS A 279 15.04 -10.10 -2.94
C CYS A 279 14.06 -11.19 -3.36
N LEU A 280 12.79 -10.90 -3.25
CA LEU A 280 11.70 -11.70 -3.76
C LEU A 280 11.07 -10.96 -4.95
N LEU A 281 11.15 -11.54 -6.15
CA LEU A 281 10.35 -11.08 -7.28
C LEU A 281 8.98 -11.75 -7.18
N LEU A 282 7.94 -10.93 -7.08
CA LEU A 282 6.57 -11.40 -7.02
C LEU A 282 5.98 -11.39 -8.43
N GLU A 283 5.70 -12.57 -8.92
CA GLU A 283 5.06 -12.82 -10.21
C GLU A 283 3.54 -12.97 -10.06
N GLY A 284 2.83 -13.15 -11.16
CA GLY A 284 1.39 -13.38 -11.16
C GLY A 284 0.96 -14.64 -10.40
N LEU A 285 -0.34 -14.78 -10.19
CA LEU A 285 -0.93 -15.86 -9.36
C LEU A 285 -1.04 -17.20 -10.07
N GLY A 286 -0.60 -17.44 -11.25
CA GLY A 286 -0.78 -18.74 -11.90
C GLY A 286 -2.20 -19.30 -11.77
N GLU A 287 -2.33 -20.58 -11.42
CA GLU A 287 -3.63 -21.26 -11.25
C GLU A 287 -4.52 -20.63 -10.16
N ALA A 288 -3.94 -20.06 -9.11
CA ALA A 288 -4.70 -19.42 -8.03
C ALA A 288 -5.47 -18.17 -8.53
N ALA A 289 -5.09 -17.61 -9.68
CA ALA A 289 -5.84 -16.52 -10.30
C ALA A 289 -7.28 -16.89 -10.66
N LYS A 290 -7.57 -18.17 -10.85
CA LYS A 290 -8.93 -18.66 -11.12
C LYS A 290 -9.91 -18.38 -9.97
N GLU A 291 -9.40 -18.30 -8.74
CA GLU A 291 -10.23 -17.97 -7.58
C GLU A 291 -10.79 -16.54 -7.69
N ILE A 292 -10.01 -15.59 -8.21
CA ILE A 292 -10.47 -14.21 -8.46
C ILE A 292 -11.67 -14.22 -9.41
N LEU A 293 -11.56 -14.97 -10.51
CA LEU A 293 -12.61 -15.04 -11.53
C LEU A 293 -13.86 -15.75 -10.99
N ARG A 294 -13.66 -16.73 -10.11
CA ARG A 294 -14.75 -17.47 -9.44
C ARG A 294 -15.47 -16.59 -8.42
N GLU A 295 -14.76 -15.81 -7.61
CA GLU A 295 -15.36 -14.86 -6.67
C GLU A 295 -16.17 -13.76 -7.37
N GLN A 296 -15.83 -13.46 -8.62
CA GLN A 296 -16.57 -12.52 -9.46
C GLN A 296 -17.72 -13.15 -10.25
N ASP A 297 -18.02 -14.45 -10.05
CA ASP A 297 -19.08 -15.19 -10.75
C ASP A 297 -18.97 -15.14 -12.28
N LEU A 298 -17.73 -15.15 -12.82
CA LEU A 298 -17.56 -15.17 -14.28
C LEU A 298 -17.94 -16.52 -14.87
N LEU A 299 -18.43 -16.47 -16.11
CA LEU A 299 -18.80 -17.64 -16.89
C LEU A 299 -17.64 -18.07 -17.81
N ASP A 300 -17.84 -19.23 -18.49
CA ASP A 300 -16.91 -19.75 -19.51
C ASP A 300 -15.53 -20.10 -18.93
N GLU A 301 -15.49 -20.98 -17.90
CA GLU A 301 -14.26 -21.37 -17.17
C GLU A 301 -13.16 -21.89 -18.09
N ASP A 302 -13.50 -22.49 -19.23
CA ASP A 302 -12.56 -22.96 -20.27
C ASP A 302 -11.77 -21.82 -20.93
N CYS A 303 -12.30 -20.59 -20.89
CA CYS A 303 -11.65 -19.39 -21.38
C CYS A 303 -10.77 -18.66 -20.34
N TRP A 304 -10.87 -19.01 -19.06
CA TRP A 304 -10.20 -18.31 -17.96
C TRP A 304 -8.68 -18.34 -18.06
N GLN A 305 -8.13 -19.46 -18.51
CA GLN A 305 -6.67 -19.58 -18.66
C GLN A 305 -6.12 -18.55 -19.66
N THR A 306 -6.80 -18.33 -20.78
CA THR A 306 -6.44 -17.32 -21.76
C THR A 306 -6.49 -15.91 -21.16
N LEU A 307 -7.53 -15.61 -20.38
CA LEU A 307 -7.66 -14.32 -19.68
C LEU A 307 -6.53 -14.12 -18.66
N ILE A 308 -6.22 -15.13 -17.86
CA ILE A 308 -5.14 -15.09 -16.86
C ILE A 308 -3.79 -14.84 -17.53
N GLU A 309 -3.50 -15.52 -18.63
CA GLU A 309 -2.25 -15.33 -19.40
C GLU A 309 -2.16 -13.94 -19.99
N GLN A 310 -3.25 -13.40 -20.55
CA GLN A 310 -3.31 -12.06 -21.11
C GLN A 310 -2.97 -10.98 -20.09
N TYR A 311 -3.42 -11.13 -18.84
CA TYR A 311 -3.15 -10.22 -17.74
C TYR A 311 -2.01 -10.70 -16.82
N GLN A 312 -1.24 -11.72 -17.26
CA GLN A 312 -0.07 -12.27 -16.56
C GLN A 312 -0.38 -12.68 -15.11
N GLY A 313 -1.62 -13.08 -14.82
CA GLY A 313 -2.05 -13.44 -13.47
C GLY A 313 -1.96 -12.31 -12.44
N ASN A 314 -1.93 -11.04 -12.86
CA ASN A 314 -1.93 -9.91 -11.94
C ASN A 314 -3.29 -9.78 -11.24
N PRO A 315 -3.34 -9.91 -9.90
CA PRO A 315 -4.61 -9.95 -9.16
C PRO A 315 -5.50 -8.73 -9.41
N LEU A 316 -4.93 -7.54 -9.29
CA LEU A 316 -5.70 -6.30 -9.45
C LEU A 316 -6.20 -6.11 -10.88
N TRP A 317 -5.37 -6.45 -11.88
CA TRP A 317 -5.78 -6.33 -13.28
C TRP A 317 -6.89 -7.32 -13.62
N LEU A 318 -6.80 -8.55 -13.09
CA LEU A 318 -7.85 -9.56 -13.24
C LEU A 318 -9.14 -9.13 -12.56
N GLU A 319 -9.08 -8.59 -11.35
CA GLU A 319 -10.25 -8.07 -10.63
C GLU A 319 -10.93 -6.93 -11.39
N LEU A 320 -10.15 -5.93 -11.85
CA LEU A 320 -10.68 -4.81 -12.62
C LEU A 320 -11.29 -5.27 -13.96
N THR A 321 -10.66 -6.24 -14.62
CA THR A 321 -11.18 -6.81 -15.87
C THR A 321 -12.40 -7.67 -15.63
N ALA A 322 -12.44 -8.46 -14.57
CA ALA A 322 -13.58 -9.26 -14.19
C ALA A 322 -14.83 -8.39 -13.94
N ASN A 323 -14.67 -7.27 -13.23
CA ASN A 323 -15.75 -6.30 -13.06
C ASN A 323 -16.25 -5.74 -14.40
N LEU A 324 -15.33 -5.41 -15.30
CA LEU A 324 -15.68 -4.93 -16.65
C LEU A 324 -16.46 -5.99 -17.45
N ILE A 325 -16.00 -7.25 -17.41
CA ILE A 325 -16.68 -8.37 -18.08
C ILE A 325 -18.08 -8.57 -17.50
N LYS A 326 -18.23 -8.44 -16.20
CA LYS A 326 -19.54 -8.55 -15.53
C LYS A 326 -20.49 -7.44 -15.98
N GLU A 327 -20.02 -6.22 -16.08
CA GLU A 327 -20.84 -5.07 -16.47
C GLU A 327 -21.22 -5.05 -17.95
N LEU A 328 -20.27 -5.36 -18.85
CA LEU A 328 -20.48 -5.20 -20.30
C LEU A 328 -20.85 -6.49 -21.01
N PHE A 329 -20.47 -7.65 -20.49
CA PHE A 329 -20.62 -8.96 -21.14
C PHE A 329 -21.44 -9.95 -20.28
N ALA A 330 -22.16 -9.46 -19.28
CA ALA A 330 -22.95 -10.30 -18.36
C ALA A 330 -22.15 -11.47 -17.76
N GLY A 331 -20.86 -11.27 -17.50
CA GLY A 331 -19.95 -12.27 -16.94
C GLY A 331 -19.34 -13.24 -17.95
N ARG A 332 -19.61 -13.11 -19.25
CA ARG A 332 -19.13 -14.04 -20.27
C ARG A 332 -17.74 -13.72 -20.75
N VAL A 333 -16.75 -14.48 -20.32
CA VAL A 333 -15.35 -14.33 -20.70
C VAL A 333 -15.14 -14.57 -22.20
N SER A 334 -15.83 -15.53 -22.78
CA SER A 334 -15.71 -15.85 -24.21
C SER A 334 -16.09 -14.68 -25.12
N GLU A 335 -17.15 -13.92 -24.77
CA GLU A 335 -17.58 -12.74 -25.53
C GLU A 335 -16.56 -11.60 -25.41
N PHE A 336 -16.01 -11.39 -24.21
CA PHE A 336 -14.94 -10.40 -24.00
C PHE A 336 -13.69 -10.70 -24.82
N LEU A 337 -13.25 -11.96 -24.84
CA LEU A 337 -12.03 -12.38 -25.58
C LEU A 337 -12.19 -12.32 -27.12
N GLN A 338 -13.44 -12.30 -27.62
CA GLN A 338 -13.71 -12.14 -29.05
C GLN A 338 -13.66 -10.68 -29.52
N CYS A 339 -13.56 -9.71 -28.61
CA CYS A 339 -13.42 -8.31 -28.98
C CYS A 339 -12.04 -8.07 -29.58
N ASP A 340 -11.98 -7.59 -30.83
CA ASP A 340 -10.74 -7.26 -31.55
C ASP A 340 -9.97 -6.07 -30.95
N THR A 341 -10.61 -5.32 -30.05
CA THR A 341 -10.02 -4.15 -29.36
C THR A 341 -9.79 -4.46 -27.90
N LEU A 342 -8.61 -4.11 -27.40
CA LEU A 342 -8.31 -4.20 -25.98
C LEU A 342 -9.21 -3.22 -25.21
N ILE A 343 -10.23 -3.76 -24.54
CA ILE A 343 -11.11 -2.97 -23.68
C ILE A 343 -10.47 -2.91 -22.30
N LEU A 344 -10.00 -1.72 -21.91
CA LEU A 344 -9.44 -1.46 -20.61
C LEU A 344 -10.39 -0.59 -19.80
N SER A 345 -10.59 -0.92 -18.52
CA SER A 345 -11.24 0.01 -17.61
C SER A 345 -10.36 1.27 -17.45
N GLU A 346 -10.98 2.43 -17.20
CA GLU A 346 -10.23 3.68 -16.98
C GLU A 346 -9.21 3.52 -15.82
N SER A 347 -9.56 2.77 -14.79
CA SER A 347 -8.70 2.48 -13.65
C SER A 347 -7.46 1.68 -14.05
N LEU A 348 -7.61 0.66 -14.89
CA LEU A 348 -6.51 -0.16 -15.38
C LEU A 348 -5.62 0.65 -16.33
N GLN A 349 -6.22 1.44 -17.22
CA GLN A 349 -5.48 2.33 -18.12
C GLN A 349 -4.64 3.33 -17.33
N ALA A 350 -5.20 3.98 -16.31
CA ALA A 350 -4.47 4.93 -15.47
C ALA A 350 -3.26 4.29 -14.76
N GLN A 351 -3.40 3.04 -14.28
CA GLN A 351 -2.29 2.31 -13.65
C GLN A 351 -1.20 1.94 -14.65
N LEU A 352 -1.56 1.45 -15.83
CA LEU A 352 -0.61 1.15 -16.89
C LEU A 352 0.14 2.42 -17.31
N ASP A 353 -0.56 3.52 -17.53
CA ASP A 353 0.05 4.81 -17.87
C ASP A 353 1.04 5.27 -16.81
N GLN A 354 0.72 5.12 -15.53
CA GLN A 354 1.63 5.44 -14.43
C GLN A 354 2.91 4.59 -14.46
N GLN A 355 2.79 3.31 -14.78
CA GLN A 355 3.94 2.42 -14.89
C GLN A 355 4.79 2.73 -16.13
N PHE A 356 4.16 2.93 -17.29
CA PHE A 356 4.86 3.25 -18.53
C PHE A 356 5.57 4.61 -18.49
N GLN A 357 5.01 5.61 -17.80
CA GLN A 357 5.65 6.92 -17.62
C GLN A 357 6.97 6.84 -16.86
N ARG A 358 7.18 5.80 -16.06
CA ARG A 358 8.44 5.55 -15.34
C ARG A 358 9.49 4.86 -16.21
N LEU A 359 9.06 4.10 -17.22
CA LEU A 359 9.97 3.49 -18.16
C LEU A 359 10.56 4.58 -19.06
N THR A 360 11.86 4.54 -19.25
CA THR A 360 12.52 5.45 -20.19
C THR A 360 12.10 5.11 -21.61
N SER A 361 11.76 6.11 -22.39
CA SER A 361 11.92 6.00 -23.83
C SER A 361 13.42 5.82 -24.11
N GLN A 362 13.87 4.59 -24.24
CA GLN A 362 15.15 4.27 -24.88
C GLN A 362 14.95 4.27 -26.38
#